data_2f0b8fb5cbf5631a53ebde696f6459f8
#
_entry.id   2f0b8fb5cbf5631a53ebde696f6459f8
#
_cell.length_a   1.000
_cell.length_b   1.000
_cell.length_c   1.000
_cell.angle_alpha   90.00
_cell.angle_beta   90.00
_cell.angle_gamma   90.00
#
_symmetry.space_group_name_H-M   'P 1'
#
loop_
_entity.id
_entity.type
_entity.pdbx_description
1 polymer ?
#
loop_
_entity_poly.entity_id
_entity_poly.type
_entity_poly.pdbx_seq_one_letter_code
_entity_poly.pdbx_strand_id
1 'polypeptide(L)' 'MPHPTYAAHAAETVGVGQIVHHENEDWIVTRSEQTPSRPDLWTLTLRGPSATNRSGAYITKNRHHHVVVRVH' A
#
# COMPACT_ATOMS: atom_id res chain seq x y z
N MET A 1 -22.39 10.46 7.50
CA MET A 1 -21.26 10.26 6.61
C MET A 1 -20.81 8.83 6.67
N PRO A 2 -20.66 8.16 5.54
CA PRO A 2 -20.15 6.79 5.56
C PRO A 2 -18.69 6.80 6.00
N HIS A 3 -18.32 5.81 6.79
CA HIS A 3 -16.93 5.62 7.17
C HIS A 3 -16.17 4.90 6.05
N PRO A 4 -14.86 5.16 5.90
CA PRO A 4 -14.06 4.39 4.97
C PRO A 4 -14.13 2.90 5.33
N THR A 5 -14.20 2.06 4.32
CA THR A 5 -14.17 0.63 4.50
C THR A 5 -12.79 0.11 4.11
N TYR A 6 -12.23 -0.73 4.96
CA TYR A 6 -10.90 -1.31 4.73
C TYR A 6 -11.01 -2.83 4.64
N ALA A 7 -10.12 -3.41 3.87
CA ALA A 7 -10.02 -4.87 3.74
C ALA A 7 -8.55 -5.26 3.70
N ALA A 8 -8.25 -6.49 4.12
CA ALA A 8 -6.90 -7.03 4.07
C ALA A 8 -6.72 -7.77 2.76
N HIS A 9 -5.68 -7.40 2.00
CA HIS A 9 -5.33 -8.04 0.74
C HIS A 9 -3.86 -8.42 0.75
N ALA A 10 -3.51 -9.53 0.10
CA ALA A 10 -2.11 -9.90 -0.05
C ALA A 10 -1.35 -8.80 -0.80
N ALA A 11 -0.13 -8.50 -0.36
CA ALA A 11 0.64 -7.40 -0.93
C ALA A 11 0.75 -7.48 -2.45
N GLU A 12 0.95 -8.67 -3.00
CA GLU A 12 1.10 -8.87 -4.45
C GLU A 12 -0.17 -8.58 -5.24
N THR A 13 -1.33 -8.50 -4.57
CA THR A 13 -2.60 -8.21 -5.24
C THR A 13 -2.97 -6.73 -5.20
N VAL A 14 -2.18 -5.91 -4.50
CA VAL A 14 -2.44 -4.48 -4.40
C VAL A 14 -1.90 -3.79 -5.64
N GLY A 15 -2.75 -3.04 -6.33
CA GLY A 15 -2.40 -2.38 -7.59
C GLY A 15 -2.14 -0.89 -7.44
N VAL A 16 -1.53 -0.31 -8.45
CA VAL A 16 -1.32 1.14 -8.54
C VAL A 16 -2.67 1.85 -8.51
N GLY A 17 -2.74 2.94 -7.74
CA GLY A 17 -3.96 3.73 -7.57
C GLY A 17 -4.79 3.33 -6.37
N GLN A 18 -4.56 2.17 -5.78
CA GLN A 18 -5.26 1.79 -4.57
C GLN A 18 -4.72 2.56 -3.37
N ILE A 19 -5.55 2.67 -2.34
CA ILE A 19 -5.19 3.37 -1.11
C ILE A 19 -4.91 2.35 -0.04
N VAL A 20 -3.72 2.46 0.56
CA VAL A 20 -3.26 1.57 1.63
C VAL A 20 -3.24 2.36 2.93
N HIS A 21 -3.75 1.76 4.01
CA HIS A 21 -3.67 2.36 5.34
C HIS A 21 -2.38 1.88 6.01
N HIS A 22 -1.49 2.81 6.32
CA HIS A 22 -0.17 2.51 6.86
C HIS A 22 0.24 3.61 7.85
N GLU A 23 0.67 3.22 9.03
CA GLU A 23 1.08 4.16 10.08
C GLU A 23 0.02 5.21 10.38
N ASN A 24 -1.23 4.76 10.51
CA ASN A 24 -2.40 5.61 10.80
C ASN A 24 -2.71 6.66 9.73
N GLU A 25 -2.22 6.46 8.51
CA GLU A 25 -2.48 7.36 7.40
C GLU A 25 -2.84 6.56 6.15
N ASP A 26 -3.59 7.20 5.27
CA ASP A 26 -3.91 6.62 3.97
C ASP A 26 -2.87 7.08 2.95
N TRP A 27 -2.37 6.14 2.16
CA TRP A 27 -1.36 6.39 1.15
C TRP A 27 -1.82 5.83 -0.19
N ILE A 28 -1.45 6.52 -1.27
CA ILE A 28 -1.76 6.06 -2.62
C ILE A 28 -0.59 5.23 -3.13
N VAL A 29 -0.89 4.05 -3.65
CA VAL A 29 0.12 3.17 -4.25
C VAL A 29 0.49 3.72 -5.62
N THR A 30 1.76 4.05 -5.81
CA THR A 30 2.26 4.54 -7.09
C THR A 30 3.04 3.47 -7.84
N ARG A 31 3.50 2.42 -7.14
CA ARG A 31 4.18 1.31 -7.76
C ARG A 31 3.95 0.06 -6.92
N SER A 32 3.71 -1.06 -7.58
CA SER A 32 3.49 -2.35 -6.93
C SER A 32 4.30 -3.37 -7.72
N GLU A 33 5.36 -3.91 -7.12
CA GLU A 33 6.27 -4.79 -7.84
C GLU A 33 6.97 -5.77 -6.92
N GLN A 34 7.45 -6.86 -7.52
CA GLN A 34 8.31 -7.80 -6.83
C GLN A 34 9.61 -7.09 -6.47
N THR A 35 10.09 -7.32 -5.24
CA THR A 35 11.35 -6.73 -4.80
C THR A 35 12.51 -7.34 -5.60
N PRO A 36 13.38 -6.52 -6.20
CA PRO A 36 14.52 -7.04 -6.96
C PRO A 36 15.38 -7.96 -6.09
N SER A 37 15.80 -9.08 -6.67
CA SER A 37 16.64 -10.10 -6.02
C SER A 37 15.98 -10.83 -4.84
N ARG A 38 14.72 -10.55 -4.55
CA ARG A 38 13.98 -11.19 -3.45
C ARG A 38 12.58 -11.56 -3.95
N PRO A 39 12.43 -12.69 -4.66
CA PRO A 39 11.13 -13.07 -5.23
C PRO A 39 10.04 -13.35 -4.19
N ASP A 40 10.43 -13.59 -2.96
CA ASP A 40 9.50 -13.80 -1.85
C ASP A 40 8.93 -12.49 -1.28
N LEU A 41 9.53 -11.34 -1.63
CA LEU A 41 9.12 -10.04 -1.13
C LEU A 41 8.44 -9.20 -2.21
N TRP A 42 7.54 -8.33 -1.75
CA TRP A 42 6.79 -7.42 -2.61
C TRP A 42 6.90 -6.01 -2.07
N THR A 43 7.22 -5.05 -2.94
CA THR A 43 7.39 -3.66 -2.54
C THR A 43 6.25 -2.81 -3.10
N LEU A 44 5.61 -2.07 -2.21
CA LEU A 44 4.63 -1.06 -2.57
C LEU A 44 5.25 0.30 -2.33
N THR A 45 5.33 1.11 -3.37
CA THR A 45 5.77 2.50 -3.25
C THR A 45 4.55 3.36 -3.02
N LEU A 46 4.60 4.19 -2.01
CA LEU A 46 3.45 4.94 -1.53
C LEU A 46 3.69 6.44 -1.64
N ARG A 47 2.62 7.16 -1.89
CA ARG A 47 2.62 8.62 -1.89
C ARG A 47 1.49 9.09 -1.00
N GLY A 48 1.78 10.05 -0.12
CA GLY A 48 0.77 10.60 0.75
C GLY A 48 -0.22 11.45 -0.03
N PRO A 49 -1.53 11.34 0.28
CA PRO A 49 -2.55 12.13 -0.41
C PRO A 49 -2.59 13.57 0.06
N SER A 50 -1.94 13.91 1.18
CA SER A 50 -1.93 15.26 1.72
C SER A 50 -0.60 15.94 1.48
N ALA A 51 -0.59 17.28 1.60
CA ALA A 51 0.64 18.05 1.43
C ALA A 51 1.70 17.69 2.48
N THR A 52 1.28 17.17 3.63
CA THR A 52 2.22 16.80 4.69
C THR A 52 2.91 15.47 4.43
N ASN A 53 2.37 14.64 3.53
CA ASN A 53 2.88 13.29 3.26
C ASN A 53 3.54 13.16 1.88
N ARG A 54 4.09 14.23 1.36
CA ARG A 54 4.63 14.22 0.00
C ARG A 54 5.97 13.54 -0.16
N SER A 55 6.64 13.20 0.92
CA SER A 55 7.96 12.56 0.84
C SER A 55 7.91 11.09 0.43
N GLY A 56 6.71 10.51 0.46
CA GLY A 56 6.57 9.10 0.06
C GLY A 56 7.03 8.11 1.12
N ALA A 57 6.75 6.85 0.86
CA ALA A 57 7.14 5.76 1.76
C ALA A 57 7.19 4.46 0.96
N TYR A 58 7.75 3.42 1.57
CA TYR A 58 7.77 2.08 1.00
C TYR A 58 7.25 1.09 2.02
N ILE A 59 6.53 0.09 1.54
CA ILE A 59 6.22 -1.10 2.33
C ILE A 59 6.83 -2.28 1.59
N THR A 60 7.71 -3.02 2.28
CA THR A 60 8.26 -4.26 1.74
C THR A 60 7.86 -5.39 2.67
N LYS A 61 7.08 -6.33 2.16
CA LYS A 61 6.54 -7.46 2.91
C LYS A 61 6.63 -8.73 2.08
N ASN A 62 6.46 -9.88 2.74
CA ASN A 62 6.28 -11.11 2.01
C ASN A 62 5.11 -10.93 1.05
N ARG A 63 5.21 -11.48 -0.16
CA ARG A 63 4.20 -11.30 -1.21
C ARG A 63 2.79 -11.73 -0.79
N HIS A 64 2.69 -12.65 0.15
CA HIS A 64 1.41 -13.14 0.67
C HIS A 64 0.98 -12.42 1.94
N HIS A 65 1.79 -11.53 2.47
CA HIS A 65 1.46 -10.76 3.67
C HIS A 65 0.30 -9.80 3.37
N HIS A 66 -0.68 -9.78 4.26
CA HIS A 66 -1.83 -8.91 4.07
C HIS A 66 -1.51 -7.47 4.48
N VAL A 67 -1.92 -6.54 3.64
CA VAL A 67 -1.89 -5.11 3.95
C VAL A 67 -3.32 -4.58 3.95
N VAL A 68 -3.55 -3.52 4.71
CA VAL A 68 -4.89 -2.93 4.81
C VAL A 68 -5.11 -1.97 3.65
N VAL A 69 -6.14 -2.23 2.88
CA VAL A 69 -6.46 -1.44 1.68
C VAL A 69 -7.82 -0.79 1.86
N ARG A 70 -7.95 0.46 1.49
CA ARG A 70 -9.22 1.16 1.51
C ARG A 70 -10.01 0.80 0.26
N VAL A 71 -11.22 0.26 0.46
CA VAL A 71 -12.06 -0.18 -0.65
C VAL A 71 -13.22 0.76 -0.94
N HIS A 72 -13.46 1.73 -0.09
CA HIS A 72 -14.45 2.79 -0.31
C HIS A 72 -14.01 4.13 0.27
#